data_f9c453acf40880c861dbba371000dc92
#
_entry.id   f9c453acf40880c861dbba371000dc92
#
_cell.length_a   1.000
_cell.length_b   1.000
_cell.length_c   1.000
_cell.angle_alpha   90.00
_cell.angle_beta   90.00
_cell.angle_gamma   90.00
#
_symmetry.space_group_name_H-M   'P 1'
#
loop_
_entity.id
_entity.type
_entity.pdbx_description
1 polymer ?
#
loop_
_entity_poly.entity_id
_entity_poly.type
_entity_poly.pdbx_seq_one_letter_code
_entity_poly.pdbx_strand_id
1 'polypeptide(L)'
;MLSRVANSLYWLSRYVERADNTARLVDVNLQLLPDMRRLDDQTVAGLWIPIVQSTGDEPLFQSLHATVTGEDVTEFLVFETSNPNSIVSSITQARENARMVRDQLTVEFWEELNRLYLFLHSPAARRLWEHSPHELLLEVKNSSLLLNGLANATVVRNEGWSFMQAGCFLERADKTSRILDVRHISVPEKGTPTLVLQEDALGWSAVLRSCSGWDAYRALHGAEIQPAYVAEFLLLSDSFPRSVRFCVRALDAALRRISGTADDRFSNDAEKLAGRLLAELSFSSPEDIFAVGLHTYIDQLQGRLNDIGQALFQTYIFQAFQTLDDYQLRQQEEQQQQQAGRARAPVTA
;
A
#
# COMPACT_ATOMS: atom_id res chain seq x y z
N MET A 1 21.61 -6.11 7.73
CA MET A 1 21.35 -6.33 6.27
C MET A 1 21.89 -5.17 5.47
N LEU A 2 22.26 -5.35 4.18
CA LEU A 2 22.63 -4.24 3.29
C LEU A 2 21.40 -3.38 2.98
N SER A 3 21.54 -2.04 3.04
CA SER A 3 20.43 -1.10 2.85
C SER A 3 19.70 -1.27 1.51
N ARG A 4 20.43 -1.59 0.44
CA ARG A 4 19.82 -1.87 -0.87
C ARG A 4 18.92 -3.11 -0.84
N VAL A 5 19.30 -4.15 -0.11
CA VAL A 5 18.50 -5.37 0.05
C VAL A 5 17.25 -5.07 0.88
N ALA A 6 17.40 -4.35 1.99
CA ALA A 6 16.28 -3.89 2.82
C ALA A 6 15.28 -3.07 2.00
N ASN A 7 15.78 -2.09 1.24
CA ASN A 7 14.96 -1.25 0.37
C ASN A 7 14.18 -2.07 -0.68
N SER A 8 14.87 -3.00 -1.35
CA SER A 8 14.23 -3.81 -2.39
C SER A 8 13.15 -4.74 -1.81
N LEU A 9 13.38 -5.37 -0.66
CA LEU A 9 12.38 -6.23 0.01
C LEU A 9 11.16 -5.43 0.50
N TYR A 10 11.41 -4.25 1.07
CA TYR A 10 10.34 -3.34 1.51
C TYR A 10 9.47 -2.89 0.33
N TRP A 11 10.07 -2.39 -0.75
CA TRP A 11 9.32 -1.91 -1.91
C TRP A 11 8.67 -3.05 -2.71
N LEU A 12 9.30 -4.21 -2.82
CA LEU A 12 8.70 -5.40 -3.39
C LEU A 12 7.33 -5.67 -2.78
N SER A 13 7.26 -5.73 -1.45
CA SER A 13 6.01 -6.03 -0.75
C SER A 13 4.99 -4.90 -0.86
N ARG A 14 5.44 -3.64 -0.86
CA ARG A 14 4.56 -2.49 -1.10
C ARG A 14 3.90 -2.58 -2.48
N TYR A 15 4.66 -2.87 -3.52
CA TYR A 15 4.13 -2.93 -4.88
C TYR A 15 3.17 -4.11 -5.10
N VAL A 16 3.45 -5.28 -4.52
CA VAL A 16 2.51 -6.42 -4.57
C VAL A 16 1.19 -6.06 -3.87
N GLU A 17 1.26 -5.47 -2.68
CA GLU A 17 0.06 -5.06 -1.93
C GLU A 17 -0.70 -3.94 -2.65
N ARG A 18 0.01 -3.00 -3.31
CA ARG A 18 -0.60 -1.94 -4.12
C ARG A 18 -1.38 -2.51 -5.30
N ALA A 19 -0.81 -3.44 -6.05
CA ALA A 19 -1.47 -4.11 -7.16
C ALA A 19 -2.73 -4.86 -6.70
N ASP A 20 -2.68 -5.57 -5.57
CA ASP A 20 -3.83 -6.26 -4.98
C ASP A 20 -4.96 -5.28 -4.61
N ASN A 21 -4.63 -4.19 -3.92
CA ASN A 21 -5.63 -3.21 -3.49
C ASN A 21 -6.25 -2.48 -4.70
N THR A 22 -5.44 -2.10 -5.71
CA THR A 22 -5.96 -1.49 -6.94
C THR A 22 -6.86 -2.46 -7.70
N ALA A 23 -6.49 -3.74 -7.81
CA ALA A 23 -7.31 -4.76 -8.45
C ALA A 23 -8.66 -4.94 -7.75
N ARG A 24 -8.68 -4.96 -6.40
CA ARG A 24 -9.93 -5.04 -5.62
C ARG A 24 -10.81 -3.82 -5.82
N LEU A 25 -10.21 -2.63 -5.76
CA LEU A 25 -10.93 -1.38 -5.92
C LEU A 25 -11.60 -1.29 -7.30
N VAL A 26 -10.85 -1.60 -8.37
CA VAL A 26 -11.37 -1.58 -9.74
C VAL A 26 -12.46 -2.65 -9.93
N ASP A 27 -12.22 -3.88 -9.47
CA ASP A 27 -13.15 -5.00 -9.63
C ASP A 27 -14.51 -4.73 -8.98
N VAL A 28 -14.51 -4.25 -7.74
CA VAL A 28 -15.76 -3.93 -7.03
C VAL A 28 -16.54 -2.81 -7.74
N ASN A 29 -15.86 -1.78 -8.20
CA ASN A 29 -16.53 -0.67 -8.88
C ASN A 29 -17.04 -1.06 -10.26
N LEU A 30 -16.36 -1.90 -11.01
CA LEU A 30 -16.87 -2.49 -12.25
C LEU A 30 -18.13 -3.34 -12.02
N GLN A 31 -18.20 -4.09 -10.92
CA GLN A 31 -19.38 -4.89 -10.59
C GLN A 31 -20.60 -4.06 -10.16
N LEU A 32 -20.41 -2.83 -9.70
CA LEU A 32 -21.51 -1.92 -9.35
C LEU A 32 -22.14 -1.21 -10.55
N LEU A 33 -21.41 -1.10 -11.68
CA LEU A 33 -21.90 -0.41 -12.89
C LEU A 33 -23.24 -0.94 -13.46
N PRO A 34 -23.52 -2.27 -13.48
CA PRO A 34 -24.79 -2.78 -13.98
C PRO A 34 -26.00 -2.27 -13.19
N ASP A 35 -25.84 -2.09 -11.88
CA ASP A 35 -26.90 -1.58 -11.01
C ASP A 35 -27.14 -0.08 -11.21
N MET A 36 -26.15 0.60 -11.81
CA MET A 36 -26.12 2.05 -12.05
C MET A 36 -26.48 2.45 -13.49
N ARG A 37 -26.87 1.52 -14.37
CA ARG A 37 -27.20 1.77 -15.80
C ARG A 37 -28.31 2.80 -16.07
N ARG A 38 -28.96 3.32 -15.03
CA ARG A 38 -29.99 4.35 -15.11
C ARG A 38 -29.47 5.77 -14.81
N LEU A 39 -28.19 5.90 -14.52
CA LEU A 39 -27.55 7.17 -14.18
C LEU A 39 -27.02 7.85 -15.44
N ASP A 40 -27.05 9.18 -15.44
CA ASP A 40 -26.43 9.98 -16.50
C ASP A 40 -24.90 9.96 -16.45
N ASP A 41 -24.26 10.41 -17.53
CA ASP A 41 -22.79 10.41 -17.65
C ASP A 41 -22.09 11.23 -16.55
N GLN A 42 -22.71 12.31 -16.06
CA GLN A 42 -22.16 13.12 -14.97
C GLN A 42 -22.16 12.37 -13.63
N THR A 43 -23.22 11.63 -13.37
CA THR A 43 -23.32 10.79 -12.16
C THR A 43 -22.33 9.65 -12.23
N VAL A 44 -22.17 9.02 -13.40
CA VAL A 44 -21.16 7.96 -13.60
C VAL A 44 -19.73 8.51 -13.42
N ALA A 45 -19.41 9.67 -14.00
CA ALA A 45 -18.12 10.33 -13.78
C ALA A 45 -17.87 10.64 -12.29
N GLY A 46 -18.90 11.09 -11.57
CA GLY A 46 -18.86 11.36 -10.12
C GLY A 46 -18.52 10.14 -9.28
N LEU A 47 -18.76 8.92 -9.77
CA LEU A 47 -18.38 7.69 -9.07
C LEU A 47 -16.92 7.30 -9.30
N TRP A 48 -16.35 7.63 -10.46
CA TRP A 48 -14.98 7.25 -10.81
C TRP A 48 -13.92 8.23 -10.32
N ILE A 49 -14.24 9.54 -10.22
CA ILE A 49 -13.29 10.56 -9.71
C ILE A 49 -12.75 10.21 -8.32
N PRO A 50 -13.59 9.86 -7.31
CA PRO A 50 -13.10 9.50 -5.99
C PRO A 50 -12.15 8.29 -5.98
N ILE A 51 -12.32 7.38 -6.96
CA ILE A 51 -11.45 6.20 -7.10
C ILE A 51 -10.05 6.63 -7.52
N VAL A 52 -9.92 7.53 -8.50
CA VAL A 52 -8.63 8.08 -8.91
C VAL A 52 -8.01 8.92 -7.78
N GLN A 53 -8.82 9.71 -7.08
CA GLN A 53 -8.38 10.50 -5.92
C GLN A 53 -7.80 9.60 -4.81
N SER A 54 -8.43 8.45 -4.55
CA SER A 54 -7.96 7.51 -3.55
C SER A 54 -6.58 6.91 -3.84
N THR A 55 -6.17 6.88 -5.11
CA THR A 55 -4.80 6.45 -5.48
C THR A 55 -3.77 7.55 -5.33
N GLY A 56 -4.19 8.82 -5.26
CA GLY A 56 -3.31 9.99 -5.21
C GLY A 56 -2.83 10.44 -6.59
N ASP A 57 -3.38 9.90 -7.68
CA ASP A 57 -2.89 10.10 -9.04
C ASP A 57 -3.78 11.03 -9.89
N GLU A 58 -4.73 11.74 -9.25
CA GLU A 58 -5.69 12.61 -9.95
C GLU A 58 -5.01 13.66 -10.86
N PRO A 59 -3.95 14.38 -10.44
CA PRO A 59 -3.29 15.35 -11.31
C PRO A 59 -2.69 14.70 -12.57
N LEU A 60 -2.13 13.50 -12.44
CA LEU A 60 -1.59 12.75 -13.57
C LEU A 60 -2.73 12.29 -14.50
N PHE A 61 -3.80 11.73 -13.93
CA PHE A 61 -4.97 11.33 -14.70
C PHE A 61 -5.55 12.49 -15.54
N GLN A 62 -5.78 13.65 -14.91
CA GLN A 62 -6.28 14.85 -15.58
C GLN A 62 -5.35 15.38 -16.66
N SER A 63 -4.03 15.14 -16.56
CA SER A 63 -3.08 15.51 -17.59
C SER A 63 -3.14 14.62 -18.84
N LEU A 64 -3.63 13.39 -18.69
CA LEU A 64 -3.69 12.38 -19.76
C LEU A 64 -5.09 12.28 -20.39
N HIS A 65 -6.13 12.56 -19.62
CA HIS A 65 -7.52 12.38 -20.02
C HIS A 65 -8.32 13.67 -19.88
N ALA A 66 -8.97 14.10 -20.97
CA ALA A 66 -9.82 15.31 -20.97
C ALA A 66 -11.19 15.07 -20.33
N THR A 67 -11.63 13.81 -20.27
CA THR A 67 -12.92 13.37 -19.72
C THR A 67 -12.70 12.25 -18.71
N VAL A 68 -13.69 12.05 -17.83
CA VAL A 68 -13.64 10.96 -16.83
C VAL A 68 -14.67 9.92 -17.24
N THR A 69 -14.22 8.86 -17.88
CA THR A 69 -15.05 7.69 -18.18
C THR A 69 -14.57 6.47 -17.36
N GLY A 70 -15.45 5.49 -17.17
CA GLY A 70 -15.05 4.24 -16.51
C GLY A 70 -13.95 3.50 -17.29
N GLU A 71 -13.93 3.60 -18.61
CA GLU A 71 -12.90 3.01 -19.46
C GLU A 71 -11.55 3.70 -19.24
N ASP A 72 -11.51 5.04 -19.30
CA ASP A 72 -10.28 5.81 -19.05
C ASP A 72 -9.70 5.53 -17.67
N VAL A 73 -10.55 5.55 -16.63
CA VAL A 73 -10.11 5.30 -15.26
C VAL A 73 -9.59 3.88 -15.07
N THR A 74 -10.28 2.88 -15.63
CA THR A 74 -9.84 1.49 -15.50
C THR A 74 -8.58 1.21 -16.32
N GLU A 75 -8.43 1.75 -17.52
CA GLU A 75 -7.20 1.68 -18.30
C GLU A 75 -6.02 2.32 -17.54
N PHE A 76 -6.26 3.52 -16.99
CA PHE A 76 -5.25 4.26 -16.20
C PHE A 76 -4.79 3.49 -14.95
N LEU A 77 -5.72 2.85 -14.24
CA LEU A 77 -5.39 2.12 -13.00
C LEU A 77 -4.82 0.72 -13.26
N VAL A 78 -5.15 0.11 -14.39
CA VAL A 78 -4.71 -1.28 -14.67
C VAL A 78 -3.46 -1.31 -15.54
N PHE A 79 -3.45 -0.59 -16.65
CA PHE A 79 -2.45 -0.79 -17.72
C PHE A 79 -1.55 0.40 -17.99
N GLU A 80 -1.96 1.62 -17.64
CA GLU A 80 -1.20 2.82 -17.99
C GLU A 80 0.20 2.80 -17.37
N THR A 81 1.23 2.76 -18.20
CA THR A 81 2.63 2.66 -17.75
C THR A 81 3.22 3.99 -17.28
N SER A 82 2.67 5.12 -17.73
CA SER A 82 3.01 6.44 -17.20
C SER A 82 2.45 6.66 -15.78
N ASN A 83 1.45 5.88 -15.37
CA ASN A 83 0.99 5.82 -13.99
C ASN A 83 1.87 4.84 -13.17
N PRO A 84 2.73 5.34 -12.25
CA PRO A 84 3.60 4.49 -11.44
C PRO A 84 2.82 3.59 -10.48
N ASN A 85 1.55 3.88 -10.22
CA ASN A 85 0.67 3.16 -9.30
C ASN A 85 -0.30 2.20 -10.01
N SER A 86 -0.28 2.11 -11.36
CA SER A 86 -1.08 1.12 -12.09
C SER A 86 -0.70 -0.30 -11.68
N ILE A 87 -1.58 -1.27 -11.90
CA ILE A 87 -1.32 -2.69 -11.62
C ILE A 87 -0.08 -3.16 -12.40
N VAL A 88 0.01 -2.86 -13.70
CA VAL A 88 1.13 -3.25 -14.55
C VAL A 88 2.43 -2.62 -14.05
N SER A 89 2.46 -1.32 -13.76
CA SER A 89 3.63 -0.63 -13.23
C SER A 89 4.05 -1.19 -11.87
N SER A 90 3.09 -1.42 -10.97
CA SER A 90 3.34 -1.98 -9.64
C SER A 90 3.97 -3.37 -9.73
N ILE A 91 3.43 -4.28 -10.52
CA ILE A 91 4.00 -5.64 -10.69
C ILE A 91 5.36 -5.59 -11.40
N THR A 92 5.56 -4.66 -12.34
CA THR A 92 6.86 -4.44 -12.97
C THR A 92 7.90 -4.02 -11.93
N GLN A 93 7.59 -3.04 -11.10
CA GLN A 93 8.50 -2.58 -10.03
C GLN A 93 8.73 -3.64 -8.95
N ALA A 94 7.70 -4.41 -8.60
CA ALA A 94 7.83 -5.54 -7.69
C ALA A 94 8.85 -6.57 -8.22
N ARG A 95 8.72 -6.93 -9.50
CA ARG A 95 9.64 -7.89 -10.16
C ARG A 95 11.07 -7.36 -10.23
N GLU A 96 11.28 -6.09 -10.56
CA GLU A 96 12.63 -5.52 -10.60
C GLU A 96 13.27 -5.51 -9.20
N ASN A 97 12.52 -5.17 -8.16
CA ASN A 97 12.99 -5.27 -6.78
C ASN A 97 13.32 -6.73 -6.41
N ALA A 98 12.46 -7.68 -6.75
CA ALA A 98 12.71 -9.11 -6.51
C ALA A 98 13.97 -9.61 -7.24
N ARG A 99 14.22 -9.15 -8.46
CA ARG A 99 15.41 -9.49 -9.24
C ARG A 99 16.71 -9.06 -8.54
N MET A 100 16.69 -7.91 -7.87
CA MET A 100 17.83 -7.37 -7.12
C MET A 100 18.16 -8.17 -5.85
N VAL A 101 17.20 -8.92 -5.32
CA VAL A 101 17.30 -9.66 -4.04
C VAL A 101 16.89 -11.13 -4.20
N ARG A 102 17.17 -11.71 -5.36
CA ARG A 102 16.74 -13.06 -5.74
C ARG A 102 17.20 -14.14 -4.75
N ASP A 103 18.35 -13.94 -4.14
CA ASP A 103 18.97 -14.81 -3.13
C ASP A 103 18.24 -14.78 -1.77
N GLN A 104 17.40 -13.78 -1.54
CA GLN A 104 16.58 -13.63 -0.32
C GLN A 104 15.18 -14.21 -0.46
N LEU A 105 14.80 -14.64 -1.66
CA LEU A 105 13.44 -15.12 -1.98
C LEU A 105 13.48 -16.61 -2.30
N THR A 106 12.39 -17.31 -2.05
CA THR A 106 12.23 -18.70 -2.49
C THR A 106 12.00 -18.78 -4.00
N VAL A 107 12.27 -19.94 -4.58
CA VAL A 107 12.10 -20.18 -6.01
C VAL A 107 10.63 -19.96 -6.39
N GLU A 108 9.72 -20.52 -5.60
CA GLU A 108 8.27 -20.44 -5.83
C GLU A 108 7.77 -19.00 -5.79
N PHE A 109 8.28 -18.18 -4.86
CA PHE A 109 7.92 -16.75 -4.80
C PHE A 109 8.33 -16.01 -6.07
N TRP A 110 9.56 -16.23 -6.52
CA TRP A 110 10.05 -15.62 -7.75
C TRP A 110 9.28 -16.09 -8.99
N GLU A 111 9.04 -17.39 -9.11
CA GLU A 111 8.33 -17.97 -10.25
C GLU A 111 6.92 -17.40 -10.38
N GLU A 112 6.19 -17.31 -9.27
CA GLU A 112 4.85 -16.74 -9.27
C GLU A 112 4.85 -15.25 -9.63
N LEU A 113 5.73 -14.45 -9.05
CA LEU A 113 5.82 -13.02 -9.38
C LEU A 113 6.22 -12.82 -10.86
N ASN A 114 7.17 -13.60 -11.35
CA ASN A 114 7.58 -13.53 -12.75
C ASN A 114 6.49 -14.03 -13.70
N ARG A 115 5.72 -15.05 -13.32
CA ARG A 115 4.56 -15.55 -14.08
C ARG A 115 3.51 -14.44 -14.22
N LEU A 116 3.13 -13.79 -13.11
CA LEU A 116 2.17 -12.69 -13.12
C LEU A 116 2.66 -11.52 -14.00
N TYR A 117 3.93 -11.13 -13.87
CA TYR A 117 4.54 -10.11 -14.70
C TYR A 117 4.45 -10.44 -16.21
N LEU A 118 4.86 -11.64 -16.60
CA LEU A 118 4.83 -12.07 -18.00
C LEU A 118 3.39 -12.14 -18.54
N PHE A 119 2.45 -12.59 -17.72
CA PHE A 119 1.03 -12.62 -18.07
C PHE A 119 0.51 -11.20 -18.33
N LEU A 120 0.69 -10.25 -17.41
CA LEU A 120 0.19 -8.88 -17.54
C LEU A 120 0.76 -8.14 -18.77
N HIS A 121 1.98 -8.48 -19.21
CA HIS A 121 2.62 -7.90 -20.39
C HIS A 121 2.31 -8.67 -21.69
N SER A 122 1.50 -9.73 -21.62
CA SER A 122 1.16 -10.54 -22.78
C SER A 122 -0.10 -10.05 -23.50
N PRO A 123 -0.24 -10.34 -24.81
CA PRO A 123 -1.51 -10.10 -25.50
C PRO A 123 -2.69 -10.88 -24.92
N ALA A 124 -2.44 -11.95 -24.16
CA ALA A 124 -3.49 -12.72 -23.51
C ALA A 124 -4.19 -11.92 -22.39
N ALA A 125 -3.43 -11.12 -21.63
CA ALA A 125 -4.02 -10.26 -20.60
C ALA A 125 -4.94 -9.19 -21.21
N ARG A 126 -4.54 -8.56 -22.33
CA ARG A 126 -5.39 -7.59 -23.04
C ARG A 126 -6.68 -8.24 -23.56
N ARG A 127 -6.57 -9.40 -24.20
CA ARG A 127 -7.79 -10.13 -24.65
C ARG A 127 -8.67 -10.53 -23.48
N LEU A 128 -8.08 -10.98 -22.36
CA LEU A 128 -8.87 -11.33 -21.18
C LEU A 128 -9.59 -10.10 -20.62
N TRP A 129 -8.92 -8.94 -20.57
CA TRP A 129 -9.53 -7.69 -20.14
C TRP A 129 -10.73 -7.28 -21.01
N GLU A 130 -10.59 -7.37 -22.32
CA GLU A 130 -11.67 -7.05 -23.29
C GLU A 130 -12.90 -7.95 -23.12
N HIS A 131 -12.72 -9.22 -22.77
CA HIS A 131 -13.80 -10.19 -22.65
C HIS A 131 -14.36 -10.31 -21.23
N SER A 132 -13.51 -10.27 -20.24
CA SER A 132 -13.86 -10.45 -18.83
C SER A 132 -12.87 -9.73 -17.92
N PRO A 133 -13.03 -8.40 -17.68
CA PRO A 133 -12.18 -7.63 -16.78
C PRO A 133 -12.09 -8.25 -15.40
N HIS A 134 -13.18 -8.82 -14.89
CA HIS A 134 -13.24 -9.49 -13.61
C HIS A 134 -12.22 -10.64 -13.50
N GLU A 135 -12.11 -11.48 -14.53
CA GLU A 135 -11.17 -12.62 -14.52
C GLU A 135 -9.71 -12.16 -14.49
N LEU A 136 -9.36 -11.09 -15.19
CA LEU A 136 -8.00 -10.52 -15.11
C LEU A 136 -7.73 -10.00 -13.70
N LEU A 137 -8.65 -9.26 -13.12
CA LEU A 137 -8.50 -8.71 -11.77
C LEU A 137 -8.47 -9.84 -10.71
N LEU A 138 -9.22 -10.92 -10.92
CA LEU A 138 -9.18 -12.10 -10.07
C LEU A 138 -7.81 -12.79 -10.14
N GLU A 139 -7.20 -12.87 -11.32
CA GLU A 139 -5.84 -13.40 -11.49
C GLU A 139 -4.82 -12.59 -10.69
N VAL A 140 -4.87 -11.26 -10.75
CA VAL A 140 -4.00 -10.38 -9.96
C VAL A 140 -4.20 -10.60 -8.46
N LYS A 141 -5.45 -10.66 -8.00
CA LYS A 141 -5.78 -10.90 -6.58
C LYS A 141 -5.27 -12.26 -6.09
N ASN A 142 -5.49 -13.32 -6.88
CA ASN A 142 -5.06 -14.68 -6.52
C ASN A 142 -3.54 -14.78 -6.46
N SER A 143 -2.83 -14.23 -7.44
CA SER A 143 -1.36 -14.18 -7.42
C SER A 143 -0.83 -13.39 -6.23
N SER A 144 -1.44 -12.27 -5.90
CA SER A 144 -1.03 -11.46 -4.74
C SER A 144 -1.26 -12.20 -3.41
N LEU A 145 -2.37 -12.93 -3.28
CA LEU A 145 -2.64 -13.80 -2.12
C LEU A 145 -1.63 -14.95 -2.04
N LEU A 146 -1.30 -15.58 -3.19
CA LEU A 146 -0.29 -16.63 -3.25
C LEU A 146 1.08 -16.11 -2.86
N LEU A 147 1.52 -14.96 -3.39
CA LEU A 147 2.79 -14.32 -3.02
C LEU A 147 2.86 -14.02 -1.51
N ASN A 148 1.79 -13.47 -0.92
CA ASN A 148 1.71 -13.27 0.52
C ASN A 148 1.76 -14.60 1.30
N GLY A 149 1.08 -15.65 0.81
CA GLY A 149 1.13 -16.99 1.38
C GLY A 149 2.54 -17.59 1.34
N LEU A 150 3.22 -17.52 0.18
CA LEU A 150 4.60 -17.97 0.01
C LEU A 150 5.58 -17.21 0.91
N ALA A 151 5.47 -15.87 0.99
CA ALA A 151 6.29 -15.06 1.88
C ALA A 151 6.14 -15.49 3.34
N ASN A 152 4.92 -15.86 3.76
CA ASN A 152 4.66 -16.28 5.13
C ASN A 152 4.98 -17.75 5.41
N ALA A 153 4.92 -18.62 4.42
CA ALA A 153 5.10 -20.07 4.58
C ALA A 153 6.53 -20.54 4.29
N THR A 154 7.27 -19.86 3.41
CA THR A 154 8.53 -20.38 2.87
C THR A 154 9.74 -19.47 3.09
N VAL A 155 9.55 -18.17 3.33
CA VAL A 155 10.66 -17.24 3.58
C VAL A 155 11.09 -17.31 5.06
N VAL A 156 12.39 -17.41 5.28
CA VAL A 156 12.97 -17.41 6.64
C VAL A 156 12.63 -16.09 7.35
N ARG A 157 12.16 -16.19 8.60
CA ARG A 157 11.74 -15.03 9.41
C ARG A 157 12.92 -14.28 10.01
N ASN A 158 13.74 -13.76 9.12
CA ASN A 158 14.91 -12.93 9.43
C ASN A 158 14.58 -11.42 9.30
N GLU A 159 15.61 -10.60 9.32
CA GLU A 159 15.49 -9.15 9.11
C GLU A 159 14.84 -8.81 7.75
N GLY A 160 15.20 -9.52 6.67
CA GLY A 160 14.63 -9.31 5.33
C GLY A 160 13.13 -9.56 5.28
N TRP A 161 12.67 -10.66 5.90
CA TRP A 161 11.25 -10.92 6.05
C TRP A 161 10.55 -9.78 6.81
N SER A 162 11.19 -9.22 7.83
CA SER A 162 10.61 -8.10 8.59
C SER A 162 10.47 -6.83 7.75
N PHE A 163 11.42 -6.53 6.83
CA PHE A 163 11.26 -5.45 5.86
C PHE A 163 10.12 -5.71 4.87
N MET A 164 9.93 -6.95 4.41
CA MET A 164 8.76 -7.31 3.59
C MET A 164 7.45 -7.06 4.35
N GLN A 165 7.37 -7.46 5.62
CA GLN A 165 6.18 -7.22 6.46
C GLN A 165 5.94 -5.72 6.68
N ALA A 166 6.98 -4.95 6.97
CA ALA A 166 6.86 -3.50 7.14
C ALA A 166 6.30 -2.83 5.88
N GLY A 167 6.80 -3.21 4.69
CA GLY A 167 6.29 -2.71 3.41
C GLY A 167 4.82 -3.09 3.17
N CYS A 168 4.49 -4.36 3.35
CA CYS A 168 3.14 -4.89 3.15
C CYS A 168 2.12 -4.18 4.06
N PHE A 169 2.38 -4.10 5.36
CA PHE A 169 1.41 -3.56 6.32
C PHE A 169 1.30 -2.03 6.27
N LEU A 170 2.39 -1.32 5.96
CA LEU A 170 2.32 0.12 5.75
C LEU A 170 1.47 0.45 4.51
N GLU A 171 1.68 -0.24 3.38
CA GLU A 171 0.87 -0.05 2.18
C GLU A 171 -0.59 -0.40 2.41
N ARG A 172 -0.85 -1.50 3.13
CA ARG A 172 -2.21 -1.96 3.43
C ARG A 172 -2.96 -0.98 4.31
N ALA A 173 -2.32 -0.41 5.34
CA ALA A 173 -2.91 0.63 6.18
C ALA A 173 -3.26 1.88 5.37
N ASP A 174 -2.32 2.35 4.54
CA ASP A 174 -2.53 3.51 3.66
C ASP A 174 -3.68 3.26 2.68
N LYS A 175 -3.71 2.11 2.01
CA LYS A 175 -4.77 1.82 1.02
C LYS A 175 -6.14 1.62 1.67
N THR A 176 -6.22 0.99 2.84
CA THR A 176 -7.50 0.87 3.57
C THR A 176 -8.04 2.24 3.97
N SER A 177 -7.18 3.13 4.48
CA SER A 177 -7.60 4.50 4.84
C SER A 177 -8.10 5.28 3.63
N ARG A 178 -7.40 5.19 2.49
CA ARG A 178 -7.80 5.87 1.24
C ARG A 178 -9.09 5.33 0.65
N ILE A 179 -9.30 4.01 0.66
CA ILE A 179 -10.56 3.40 0.20
C ILE A 179 -11.73 3.85 1.08
N LEU A 180 -11.52 3.97 2.38
CA LEU A 180 -12.54 4.47 3.30
C LEU A 180 -12.86 5.96 3.02
N ASP A 181 -11.85 6.76 2.70
CA ASP A 181 -11.98 8.20 2.42
C ASP A 181 -12.81 8.51 1.17
N VAL A 182 -12.89 7.60 0.21
CA VAL A 182 -13.75 7.75 -0.98
C VAL A 182 -15.21 8.10 -0.60
N ARG A 183 -15.64 7.73 0.61
CA ARG A 183 -17.02 7.93 1.08
C ARG A 183 -17.21 9.05 2.10
N HIS A 184 -16.20 9.87 2.38
CA HIS A 184 -16.35 10.99 3.33
C HIS A 184 -17.44 11.99 2.93
N ILE A 185 -17.73 12.12 1.64
CA ILE A 185 -18.74 13.04 1.09
C ILE A 185 -20.18 12.55 1.35
N SER A 186 -20.35 11.26 1.69
CA SER A 186 -21.65 10.59 1.78
C SER A 186 -22.17 10.42 3.21
N VAL A 187 -21.61 11.11 4.23
CA VAL A 187 -22.17 11.04 5.59
C VAL A 187 -23.47 11.82 5.64
N PRO A 188 -24.64 11.15 5.83
CA PRO A 188 -25.94 11.81 5.78
C PRO A 188 -26.11 12.84 6.89
N GLU A 189 -26.56 14.05 6.56
CA GLU A 189 -27.05 15.00 7.54
C GLU A 189 -28.34 14.49 8.19
N LYS A 190 -28.61 14.90 9.46
CA LYS A 190 -29.84 14.54 10.16
C LYS A 190 -31.06 14.98 9.34
N GLY A 191 -31.88 14.01 8.93
CA GLY A 191 -33.10 14.26 8.12
C GLY A 191 -33.00 13.87 6.65
N THR A 192 -31.94 13.22 6.23
CA THR A 192 -31.74 12.74 4.86
C THR A 192 -32.81 11.73 4.43
N PRO A 193 -33.39 11.84 3.20
CA PRO A 193 -34.43 10.93 2.72
C PRO A 193 -33.97 9.47 2.63
N THR A 194 -34.88 8.53 2.81
CA THR A 194 -34.61 7.07 2.82
C THR A 194 -33.95 6.56 1.52
N LEU A 195 -34.19 7.17 0.37
CA LEU A 195 -33.56 6.83 -0.91
C LEU A 195 -32.06 7.12 -0.89
N VAL A 196 -31.64 8.25 -0.33
CA VAL A 196 -30.21 8.60 -0.19
C VAL A 196 -29.51 7.65 0.77
N LEU A 197 -30.20 7.19 1.81
CA LEU A 197 -29.66 6.18 2.74
C LEU A 197 -29.45 4.81 2.09
N GLN A 198 -30.28 4.43 1.10
CA GLN A 198 -30.10 3.16 0.39
C GLN A 198 -28.93 3.20 -0.61
N GLU A 199 -28.77 4.32 -1.33
CA GLU A 199 -27.62 4.55 -2.20
C GLU A 199 -26.31 4.59 -1.39
N ASP A 200 -26.36 5.17 -0.19
CA ASP A 200 -25.24 5.20 0.73
C ASP A 200 -24.85 3.80 1.22
N ALA A 201 -25.82 2.93 1.54
CA ALA A 201 -25.55 1.55 1.95
C ALA A 201 -24.82 0.73 0.89
N LEU A 202 -25.15 0.91 -0.40
CA LEU A 202 -24.43 0.28 -1.52
C LEU A 202 -22.98 0.75 -1.57
N GLY A 203 -22.76 2.04 -1.42
CA GLY A 203 -21.42 2.61 -1.38
C GLY A 203 -20.57 2.12 -0.22
N TRP A 204 -21.11 2.05 0.98
CA TRP A 204 -20.40 1.48 2.13
C TRP A 204 -20.14 -0.03 1.97
N SER A 205 -21.06 -0.76 1.33
CA SER A 205 -20.82 -2.16 0.97
C SER A 205 -19.67 -2.31 -0.02
N ALA A 206 -19.53 -1.38 -0.97
CA ALA A 206 -18.41 -1.35 -1.92
C ALA A 206 -17.07 -1.10 -1.21
N VAL A 207 -17.02 -0.18 -0.25
CA VAL A 207 -15.83 0.03 0.60
C VAL A 207 -15.43 -1.25 1.31
N LEU A 208 -16.37 -1.91 1.99
CA LEU A 208 -16.11 -3.17 2.68
C LEU A 208 -15.62 -4.27 1.72
N ARG A 209 -16.23 -4.40 0.54
CA ARG A 209 -15.82 -5.37 -0.49
C ARG A 209 -14.44 -5.05 -1.04
N SER A 210 -14.12 -3.78 -1.31
CA SER A 210 -12.80 -3.33 -1.77
C SER A 210 -11.70 -3.64 -0.74
N CYS A 211 -12.01 -3.59 0.55
CA CYS A 211 -11.13 -4.01 1.63
C CYS A 211 -11.21 -5.52 1.94
N SER A 212 -11.97 -6.33 1.17
CA SER A 212 -12.26 -7.75 1.49
C SER A 212 -12.81 -7.96 2.91
N GLY A 213 -13.49 -6.96 3.43
CA GLY A 213 -14.02 -6.95 4.80
C GLY A 213 -15.48 -7.30 4.92
N TRP A 214 -16.19 -7.51 3.79
CA TRP A 214 -17.64 -7.68 3.78
C TRP A 214 -18.14 -8.83 4.67
N ASP A 215 -17.58 -10.02 4.52
CA ASP A 215 -18.01 -11.18 5.25
C ASP A 215 -17.65 -11.11 6.74
N ALA A 216 -16.44 -10.61 7.05
CA ALA A 216 -16.00 -10.39 8.42
C ALA A 216 -16.83 -9.30 9.13
N TYR A 217 -17.14 -8.20 8.44
CA TYR A 217 -18.03 -7.16 8.96
C TYR A 217 -19.43 -7.71 9.27
N ARG A 218 -20.00 -8.48 8.32
CA ARG A 218 -21.32 -9.09 8.51
C ARG A 218 -21.38 -10.10 9.65
N ALA A 219 -20.30 -10.81 9.89
CA ALA A 219 -20.21 -11.72 11.03
C ALA A 219 -20.27 -11.00 12.38
N LEU A 220 -19.81 -9.75 12.44
CA LEU A 220 -19.79 -8.91 13.67
C LEU A 220 -21.05 -8.06 13.82
N HIS A 221 -21.52 -7.46 12.73
CA HIS A 221 -22.59 -6.43 12.75
C HIS A 221 -23.88 -6.89 12.04
N GLY A 222 -23.95 -8.12 11.52
CA GLY A 222 -25.12 -8.62 10.79
C GLY A 222 -25.31 -7.96 9.43
N ALA A 223 -26.56 -7.68 9.07
CA ALA A 223 -26.90 -7.07 7.78
C ALA A 223 -26.93 -5.52 7.83
N GLU A 224 -26.75 -4.92 8.99
CA GLU A 224 -26.83 -3.49 9.18
C GLU A 224 -25.53 -2.81 8.72
N ILE A 225 -25.64 -1.89 7.77
CA ILE A 225 -24.51 -1.12 7.26
C ILE A 225 -24.65 0.32 7.79
N GLN A 226 -23.86 0.66 8.79
CA GLN A 226 -23.80 2.02 9.33
C GLN A 226 -22.39 2.60 9.09
N PRO A 227 -22.27 3.85 8.64
CA PRO A 227 -20.97 4.52 8.43
C PRO A 227 -20.05 4.43 9.64
N ALA A 228 -20.59 4.61 10.84
CA ALA A 228 -19.82 4.54 12.09
C ALA A 228 -19.22 3.14 12.32
N TYR A 229 -20.02 2.09 12.14
CA TYR A 229 -19.53 0.71 12.32
C TYR A 229 -18.53 0.31 11.23
N VAL A 230 -18.72 0.79 9.98
CA VAL A 230 -17.77 0.53 8.92
C VAL A 230 -16.43 1.22 9.19
N ALA A 231 -16.47 2.50 9.61
CA ALA A 231 -15.27 3.24 10.00
C ALA A 231 -14.56 2.59 11.20
N GLU A 232 -15.29 2.23 12.26
CA GLU A 232 -14.75 1.50 13.41
C GLU A 232 -14.07 0.20 12.97
N PHE A 233 -14.76 -0.62 12.19
CA PHE A 233 -14.24 -1.90 11.72
C PHE A 233 -12.97 -1.75 10.88
N LEU A 234 -12.92 -0.81 9.94
CA LEU A 234 -11.78 -0.62 9.05
C LEU A 234 -10.62 0.16 9.69
N LEU A 235 -10.90 1.02 10.66
CA LEU A 235 -9.86 1.80 11.33
C LEU A 235 -9.37 1.15 12.62
N LEU A 236 -10.27 0.66 13.48
CA LEU A 236 -9.97 0.33 14.86
C LEU A 236 -10.02 -1.17 15.21
N SER A 237 -10.50 -2.04 14.32
CA SER A 237 -10.51 -3.49 14.59
C SER A 237 -9.10 -4.00 14.85
N ASP A 238 -8.91 -4.79 15.90
CA ASP A 238 -7.63 -5.43 16.22
C ASP A 238 -7.46 -6.82 15.62
N SER A 239 -8.53 -7.41 15.14
CA SER A 239 -8.61 -8.77 14.60
C SER A 239 -8.73 -8.84 13.08
N PHE A 240 -9.23 -7.78 12.42
CA PHE A 240 -9.37 -7.77 10.98
C PHE A 240 -8.05 -7.43 10.27
N PRO A 241 -7.46 -8.34 9.44
CA PRO A 241 -6.10 -8.19 8.92
C PRO A 241 -5.89 -7.01 7.96
N ARG A 242 -6.96 -6.33 7.54
CA ARG A 242 -6.89 -5.14 6.69
C ARG A 242 -7.34 -3.87 7.41
N SER A 243 -7.68 -3.93 8.70
CA SER A 243 -7.91 -2.72 9.47
C SER A 243 -6.60 -1.95 9.67
N VAL A 244 -6.71 -0.62 9.80
CA VAL A 244 -5.54 0.23 10.00
C VAL A 244 -4.82 -0.12 11.30
N ARG A 245 -5.55 -0.29 12.40
CA ARG A 245 -4.97 -0.67 13.70
C ARG A 245 -4.22 -1.98 13.64
N PHE A 246 -4.79 -3.02 13.03
CA PHE A 246 -4.10 -4.31 12.85
C PHE A 246 -2.80 -4.13 12.04
N CYS A 247 -2.86 -3.39 10.93
CA CYS A 247 -1.71 -3.14 10.07
C CYS A 247 -0.61 -2.37 10.79
N VAL A 248 -0.97 -1.31 11.54
CA VAL A 248 0.02 -0.52 12.30
C VAL A 248 0.66 -1.35 13.41
N ARG A 249 -0.11 -2.23 14.09
CA ARG A 249 0.46 -3.17 15.07
C ARG A 249 1.45 -4.14 14.43
N ALA A 250 1.12 -4.68 13.26
CA ALA A 250 2.02 -5.59 12.55
C ALA A 250 3.27 -4.87 12.02
N LEU A 251 3.12 -3.61 11.60
CA LEU A 251 4.23 -2.73 11.22
C LEU A 251 5.16 -2.45 12.40
N ASP A 252 4.63 -2.04 13.55
CA ASP A 252 5.42 -1.80 14.78
C ASP A 252 6.19 -3.06 15.19
N ALA A 253 5.54 -4.22 15.19
CA ALA A 253 6.19 -5.49 15.48
C ALA A 253 7.30 -5.85 14.47
N ALA A 254 7.12 -5.50 13.19
CA ALA A 254 8.15 -5.71 12.17
C ALA A 254 9.36 -4.80 12.38
N LEU A 255 9.15 -3.52 12.69
CA LEU A 255 10.20 -2.55 13.00
C LEU A 255 11.02 -2.98 14.22
N ARG A 256 10.37 -3.42 15.30
CA ARG A 256 11.03 -3.92 16.50
C ARG A 256 11.85 -5.20 16.26
N ARG A 257 11.40 -6.08 15.37
CA ARG A 257 12.20 -7.23 14.95
C ARG A 257 13.45 -6.86 14.18
N ILE A 258 13.39 -5.79 13.37
CA ILE A 258 14.55 -5.29 12.63
C ILE A 258 15.62 -4.75 13.59
N SER A 259 15.21 -3.96 14.57
CA SER A 259 16.12 -3.31 15.51
C SER A 259 16.53 -4.18 16.72
N GLY A 260 15.71 -5.18 17.04
CA GLY A 260 15.85 -5.95 18.29
C GLY A 260 15.36 -5.20 19.53
N THR A 261 14.59 -4.11 19.35
CA THR A 261 14.10 -3.26 20.46
C THR A 261 12.94 -3.92 21.18
N ALA A 262 12.94 -3.87 22.51
CA ALA A 262 11.84 -4.38 23.34
C ALA A 262 10.57 -3.49 23.21
N ASP A 263 9.41 -4.05 23.54
CA ASP A 263 8.10 -3.40 23.32
C ASP A 263 7.88 -2.13 24.16
N ASP A 264 8.62 -1.98 25.28
CA ASP A 264 8.49 -0.87 26.22
C ASP A 264 9.32 0.38 25.86
N ARG A 265 10.11 0.32 24.79
CA ARG A 265 11.00 1.41 24.37
C ARG A 265 11.10 1.49 22.84
N PHE A 266 11.76 2.53 22.33
CA PHE A 266 12.07 2.70 20.91
C PHE A 266 13.56 3.02 20.73
N SER A 267 14.15 2.65 19.61
CA SER A 267 15.54 2.90 19.25
C SER A 267 15.72 3.93 18.15
N ASN A 268 14.65 4.22 17.39
CA ASN A 268 14.67 5.13 16.26
C ASN A 268 13.30 5.80 16.04
N ASP A 269 13.27 6.79 15.14
CA ASP A 269 12.05 7.57 14.89
C ASP A 269 10.93 6.75 14.22
N ALA A 270 11.26 5.76 13.38
CA ALA A 270 10.24 4.91 12.76
C ALA A 270 9.45 4.12 13.82
N GLU A 271 10.13 3.51 14.78
CA GLU A 271 9.52 2.81 15.93
C GLU A 271 8.71 3.76 16.81
N LYS A 272 9.28 4.94 17.11
CA LYS A 272 8.59 5.95 17.91
C LYS A 272 7.29 6.40 17.30
N LEU A 273 7.27 6.69 15.99
CA LEU A 273 6.07 7.13 15.27
C LEU A 273 5.05 6.00 15.14
N ALA A 274 5.48 4.78 14.80
CA ALA A 274 4.60 3.62 14.70
C ALA A 274 3.96 3.27 16.06
N GLY A 275 4.74 3.25 17.15
CA GLY A 275 4.24 2.98 18.49
C GLY A 275 3.25 4.05 18.98
N ARG A 276 3.49 5.33 18.68
CA ARG A 276 2.53 6.41 19.00
C ARG A 276 1.23 6.27 18.25
N LEU A 277 1.30 6.00 16.94
CA LEU A 277 0.10 5.79 16.14
C LEU A 277 -0.67 4.56 16.61
N LEU A 278 0.02 3.46 16.94
CA LEU A 278 -0.61 2.25 17.49
C LEU A 278 -1.32 2.52 18.82
N ALA A 279 -0.68 3.27 19.72
CA ALA A 279 -1.27 3.63 21.00
C ALA A 279 -2.53 4.47 20.79
N GLU A 280 -2.48 5.48 19.93
CA GLU A 280 -3.64 6.32 19.60
C GLU A 280 -4.80 5.48 19.05
N LEU A 281 -4.56 4.69 18.00
CA LEU A 281 -5.59 3.81 17.42
C LEU A 281 -6.15 2.79 18.43
N SER A 282 -5.36 2.43 19.45
CA SER A 282 -5.77 1.47 20.47
C SER A 282 -6.70 2.07 21.53
N PHE A 283 -6.66 3.39 21.71
CA PHE A 283 -7.45 4.12 22.69
C PHE A 283 -8.47 5.07 22.07
N SER A 284 -8.54 5.14 20.73
CA SER A 284 -9.57 5.91 20.02
C SER A 284 -10.89 5.15 19.97
N SER A 285 -11.98 5.90 20.03
CA SER A 285 -13.34 5.44 19.82
C SER A 285 -13.92 5.97 18.51
N PRO A 286 -15.02 5.39 17.98
CA PRO A 286 -15.72 5.96 16.83
C PRO A 286 -16.14 7.42 17.06
N GLU A 287 -16.55 7.76 18.27
CA GLU A 287 -16.98 9.11 18.66
C GLU A 287 -15.83 10.12 18.48
N ASP A 288 -14.61 9.76 18.85
CA ASP A 288 -13.42 10.61 18.67
C ASP A 288 -13.16 10.90 17.18
N ILE A 289 -13.31 9.88 16.33
CA ILE A 289 -13.13 10.01 14.88
C ILE A 289 -14.17 10.96 14.28
N PHE A 290 -15.44 10.75 14.62
CA PHE A 290 -16.53 11.58 14.09
C PHE A 290 -16.58 12.98 14.67
N ALA A 291 -16.06 13.21 15.88
CA ALA A 291 -15.94 14.55 16.47
C ALA A 291 -14.97 15.44 15.68
N VAL A 292 -13.91 14.87 15.14
CA VAL A 292 -12.94 15.57 14.24
C VAL A 292 -13.46 15.65 12.81
N GLY A 293 -14.33 14.72 12.42
CA GLY A 293 -14.78 14.48 11.04
C GLY A 293 -13.92 13.39 10.36
N LEU A 294 -14.61 12.43 9.75
CA LEU A 294 -13.98 11.22 9.21
C LEU A 294 -12.87 11.55 8.19
N HIS A 295 -13.12 12.43 7.25
CA HIS A 295 -12.12 12.85 6.24
C HIS A 295 -10.89 13.49 6.89
N THR A 296 -11.09 14.44 7.79
CA THR A 296 -9.99 15.13 8.47
C THR A 296 -9.14 14.15 9.30
N TYR A 297 -9.78 13.20 9.97
CA TYR A 297 -9.11 12.15 10.72
C TYR A 297 -8.27 11.26 9.80
N ILE A 298 -8.84 10.84 8.65
CA ILE A 298 -8.15 9.98 7.68
C ILE A 298 -6.97 10.72 7.04
N ASP A 299 -7.11 11.98 6.69
CA ASP A 299 -6.02 12.79 6.13
C ASP A 299 -4.83 12.90 7.11
N GLN A 300 -5.11 13.19 8.38
CA GLN A 300 -4.08 13.18 9.44
C GLN A 300 -3.44 11.80 9.60
N LEU A 301 -4.22 10.72 9.55
CA LEU A 301 -3.74 9.35 9.62
C LEU A 301 -2.80 9.01 8.45
N GLN A 302 -3.16 9.38 7.23
CA GLN A 302 -2.32 9.20 6.03
C GLN A 302 -1.01 9.97 6.15
N GLY A 303 -1.04 11.22 6.66
CA GLY A 303 0.15 12.00 6.96
C GLY A 303 1.10 11.24 7.90
N ARG A 304 0.59 10.69 9.00
CA ARG A 304 1.40 9.90 9.95
C ARG A 304 1.95 8.60 9.36
N LEU A 305 1.19 7.90 8.53
CA LEU A 305 1.68 6.71 7.82
C LEU A 305 2.83 7.07 6.87
N ASN A 306 2.74 8.21 6.18
CA ASN A 306 3.82 8.73 5.34
C ASN A 306 5.06 9.09 6.19
N ASP A 307 4.89 9.73 7.34
CA ASP A 307 5.99 10.07 8.26
C ASP A 307 6.72 8.82 8.75
N ILE A 308 5.98 7.74 9.08
CA ILE A 308 6.58 6.44 9.46
C ILE A 308 7.40 5.88 8.29
N GLY A 309 6.85 5.90 7.07
CA GLY A 309 7.55 5.45 5.86
C GLY A 309 8.84 6.24 5.60
N GLN A 310 8.80 7.55 5.76
CA GLN A 310 9.96 8.42 5.62
C GLN A 310 11.00 8.16 6.72
N ALA A 311 10.58 8.02 7.97
CA ALA A 311 11.48 7.72 9.09
C ALA A 311 12.15 6.36 8.91
N LEU A 312 11.42 5.34 8.41
CA LEU A 312 11.98 4.03 8.07
C LEU A 312 13.07 4.17 6.99
N PHE A 313 12.78 4.92 5.92
CA PHE A 313 13.75 5.17 4.85
C PHE A 313 15.01 5.86 5.40
N GLN A 314 14.84 6.92 6.17
CA GLN A 314 15.97 7.67 6.76
C GLN A 314 16.82 6.76 7.68
N THR A 315 16.17 5.97 8.55
CA THR A 315 16.86 5.15 9.54
C THR A 315 17.65 4.00 8.93
N TYR A 316 17.03 3.24 8.01
CA TYR A 316 17.57 1.96 7.56
C TYR A 316 18.18 1.98 6.16
N ILE A 317 17.84 2.98 5.35
CA ILE A 317 18.25 3.04 3.96
C ILE A 317 19.21 4.20 3.71
N PHE A 318 18.79 5.43 4.02
CA PHE A 318 19.55 6.64 3.70
C PHE A 318 20.81 6.81 4.56
N GLN A 319 20.71 6.64 5.88
CA GLN A 319 21.89 6.76 6.77
C GLN A 319 22.98 5.75 6.43
N ALA A 320 22.61 4.55 6.04
CA ALA A 320 23.58 3.55 5.64
C ALA A 320 24.29 3.87 4.31
N PHE A 321 23.65 4.62 3.40
CA PHE A 321 24.32 5.15 2.20
C PHE A 321 25.33 6.23 2.55
N GLN A 322 24.98 7.17 3.42
CA GLN A 322 25.91 8.21 3.88
C GLN A 322 27.15 7.61 4.57
N THR A 323 26.98 6.61 5.44
CA THR A 323 28.09 5.93 6.11
C THR A 323 29.01 5.21 5.13
N LEU A 324 28.49 4.65 4.04
CA LEU A 324 29.26 4.02 2.96
C LEU A 324 30.07 5.05 2.16
N ASP A 325 29.43 6.16 1.79
CA ASP A 325 30.08 7.25 1.05
C ASP A 325 31.18 7.91 1.91
N ASP A 326 30.92 8.15 3.20
CA ASP A 326 31.91 8.63 4.15
C ASP A 326 33.08 7.67 4.33
N TYR A 327 32.82 6.36 4.36
CA TYR A 327 33.87 5.34 4.42
C TYR A 327 34.71 5.27 3.15
N GLN A 328 34.09 5.37 1.99
CA GLN A 328 34.80 5.39 0.70
C GLN A 328 35.63 6.68 0.53
N LEU A 329 35.09 7.81 0.94
CA LEU A 329 35.81 9.08 0.98
C LEU A 329 37.05 9.02 1.88
N ARG A 330 36.92 8.49 3.10
CA ARG A 330 38.07 8.29 4.00
C ARG A 330 39.12 7.36 3.42
N GLN A 331 38.71 6.25 2.79
CA GLN A 331 39.67 5.36 2.13
C GLN A 331 40.40 6.03 0.97
N GLN A 332 39.71 6.88 0.19
CA GLN A 332 40.35 7.64 -0.88
C GLN A 332 41.34 8.68 -0.34
N GLU A 333 40.99 9.37 0.73
CA GLU A 333 41.85 10.33 1.41
C GLU A 333 43.11 9.64 2.00
N GLU A 334 42.95 8.49 2.64
CA GLU A 334 44.06 7.69 3.16
C GLU A 334 44.99 7.19 2.04
N GLN A 335 44.42 6.74 0.92
CA GLN A 335 45.22 6.34 -0.25
C GLN A 335 46.00 7.51 -0.86
N GLN A 336 45.38 8.68 -0.97
CA GLN A 336 46.03 9.89 -1.48
C GLN A 336 47.15 10.35 -0.53
N GLN A 337 46.94 10.30 0.78
CA GLN A 337 47.97 10.64 1.78
C GLN A 337 49.15 9.66 1.73
N GLN A 338 48.89 8.37 1.56
CA GLN A 338 49.95 7.37 1.41
C GLN A 338 50.75 7.56 0.12
N GLN A 339 50.11 7.90 -0.98
CA GLN A 339 50.77 8.22 -2.24
C GLN A 339 51.62 9.50 -2.15
N ALA A 340 51.08 10.54 -1.51
CA ALA A 340 51.81 11.77 -1.28
C ALA A 340 53.03 11.62 -0.34
N GLY A 341 52.89 10.75 0.68
CA GLY A 341 53.98 10.38 1.59
C GLY A 341 55.10 9.58 0.90
N ARG A 342 54.76 8.68 -0.04
CA ARG A 342 55.75 7.96 -0.83
C ARG A 342 56.49 8.84 -1.84
N ALA A 343 55.83 9.85 -2.38
CA ALA A 343 56.46 10.83 -3.30
C ALA A 343 57.43 11.79 -2.61
N ARG A 344 57.37 11.93 -1.28
CA ARG A 344 58.22 12.78 -0.46
C ARG A 344 59.38 12.06 0.22
N ALA A 345 59.51 10.76 0.09
CA ALA A 345 60.64 10.02 0.65
C ALA A 345 61.93 10.41 -0.11
N PRO A 346 62.98 10.91 0.57
CA PRO A 346 64.21 11.30 -0.12
C PRO A 346 64.87 10.04 -0.71
N VAL A 347 65.26 10.17 -1.98
CA VAL A 347 66.14 9.15 -2.61
C VAL A 347 67.48 9.28 -1.93
N THR A 348 67.75 8.44 -0.96
CA THR A 348 69.09 8.29 -0.39
C THR A 348 69.97 7.58 -1.41
N ALA A 349 70.95 8.34 -1.92
CA ALA A 349 72.05 7.87 -2.77
C ALA A 349 73.02 6.97 -1.96
#